data_28689c20c8004ff3def85fbefc6dac87
#
_entry.id   28689c20c8004ff3def85fbefc6dac87
#
_cell.length_a   1.000
_cell.length_b   1.000
_cell.length_c   1.000
_cell.angle_alpha   90.00
_cell.angle_beta   90.00
_cell.angle_gamma   90.00
#
_symmetry.space_group_name_H-M   'P 1'
#
loop_
_entity.id
_entity.type
_entity.pdbx_description
1 polymer ?
#
loop_
_entity_poly.entity_id
_entity_poly.type
_entity_poly.pdbx_seq_one_letter_code
_entity_poly.pdbx_strand_id
1 'polypeptide(L)'
;EQMGIRVLAGQTVMNRPLPDADHFEDGIKRAEEFCRGWKDSSLVEPCIAPHAPYSLERNQLIQIMEFSKEHETDVQMHVAESEREEKFISQLGETSSVSYLNSLNLLNERLLASHCIRINEADIQLLEEHDCRVSHNPVANTKGAHGTCPLYELLEQKIIVGLGTDGPMSGNNLDLFRQMAVAAPLQKNLKGDRTLIDSKQILSLATLRGAEAIGKGESTGSIETGKWADLVVFDSESVRHTPLHDPYS
;
A
#
# COMPACT_ATOMS: atom_id res chain seq x y z
N GLU A 1 8.53 -18.19 4.40
CA GLU A 1 7.96 -19.45 4.93
C GLU A 1 8.67 -19.92 6.21
N GLN A 2 10.00 -19.98 6.27
CA GLN A 2 10.75 -20.44 7.47
C GLN A 2 10.43 -19.61 8.74
N MET A 3 10.03 -18.36 8.63
CA MET A 3 9.66 -17.51 9.76
C MET A 3 8.22 -17.73 10.26
N GLY A 4 7.41 -18.52 9.55
CA GLY A 4 6.01 -18.76 9.90
C GLY A 4 5.11 -17.52 9.80
N ILE A 5 5.52 -16.50 9.05
CA ILE A 5 4.77 -15.26 8.84
C ILE A 5 4.06 -15.35 7.50
N ARG A 6 2.79 -14.93 7.48
CA ARG A 6 2.00 -14.81 6.26
C ARG A 6 2.37 -13.52 5.52
N VAL A 7 2.50 -13.60 4.19
CA VAL A 7 2.98 -12.47 3.38
C VAL A 7 2.36 -12.49 1.98
N LEU A 8 1.93 -11.32 1.52
CA LEU A 8 1.73 -11.03 0.10
C LEU A 8 3.06 -10.44 -0.42
N ALA A 9 3.81 -11.23 -1.18
CA ALA A 9 5.17 -10.91 -1.58
C ALA A 9 5.25 -10.51 -3.06
N GLY A 10 5.77 -9.31 -3.33
CA GLY A 10 5.84 -8.75 -4.67
C GLY A 10 7.17 -8.99 -5.39
N GLN A 11 7.13 -9.54 -6.61
CA GLN A 11 8.26 -9.50 -7.52
C GLN A 11 8.37 -8.11 -8.14
N THR A 12 9.48 -7.45 -7.90
CA THR A 12 9.73 -6.11 -8.47
C THR A 12 9.96 -6.17 -9.96
N VAL A 13 9.32 -5.24 -10.70
CA VAL A 13 9.48 -5.08 -12.14
C VAL A 13 9.71 -3.60 -12.47
N MET A 14 10.69 -3.32 -13.34
CA MET A 14 10.97 -1.94 -13.77
C MET A 14 11.73 -1.94 -15.12
N ASN A 15 11.69 -0.81 -15.81
CA ASN A 15 12.40 -0.62 -17.09
C ASN A 15 13.85 -0.15 -16.87
N ARG A 16 14.60 -0.89 -16.05
CA ARG A 16 16.05 -0.72 -15.82
C ARG A 16 16.59 -1.95 -15.09
N PRO A 17 17.91 -2.18 -15.13
CA PRO A 17 18.52 -3.31 -14.44
C PRO A 17 18.22 -3.32 -12.95
N LEU A 18 17.81 -4.48 -12.44
CA LEU A 18 17.64 -4.83 -11.04
C LEU A 18 18.68 -5.90 -10.65
N PRO A 19 18.93 -6.15 -9.35
CA PRO A 19 19.87 -7.17 -8.91
C PRO A 19 19.57 -8.58 -9.43
N ASP A 20 18.33 -8.82 -9.81
CA ASP A 20 17.82 -10.13 -10.24
C ASP A 20 17.17 -10.14 -11.64
N ALA A 21 17.14 -9.01 -12.34
CA ALA A 21 16.59 -8.89 -13.69
C ALA A 21 17.30 -7.76 -14.46
N ASP A 22 17.92 -8.06 -15.59
CA ASP A 22 18.63 -7.06 -16.40
C ASP A 22 17.67 -6.21 -17.23
N HIS A 23 16.54 -6.79 -17.65
CA HIS A 23 15.52 -6.16 -18.50
C HIS A 23 14.12 -6.37 -17.93
N PHE A 24 13.17 -5.59 -18.42
CA PHE A 24 11.75 -5.69 -18.02
C PHE A 24 11.19 -7.12 -18.21
N GLU A 25 11.52 -7.76 -19.35
CA GLU A 25 11.08 -9.11 -19.71
C GLU A 25 11.61 -10.17 -18.73
N ASP A 26 12.81 -9.98 -18.22
CA ASP A 26 13.38 -10.86 -17.17
C ASP A 26 12.58 -10.72 -15.86
N GLY A 27 12.17 -9.49 -15.53
CA GLY A 27 11.31 -9.22 -14.38
C GLY A 27 9.95 -9.91 -14.49
N ILE A 28 9.30 -9.84 -15.66
CA ILE A 28 8.03 -10.55 -15.92
C ILE A 28 8.22 -12.06 -15.81
N LYS A 29 9.25 -12.62 -16.44
CA LYS A 29 9.54 -14.06 -16.35
C LYS A 29 9.76 -14.51 -14.92
N ARG A 30 10.46 -13.71 -14.10
CA ARG A 30 10.63 -14.00 -12.66
C ARG A 30 9.32 -13.92 -11.90
N ALA A 31 8.44 -12.98 -12.24
CA ALA A 31 7.11 -12.91 -11.64
C ALA A 31 6.29 -14.20 -11.96
N GLU A 32 6.34 -14.70 -13.19
CA GLU A 32 5.72 -15.98 -13.56
C GLU A 32 6.30 -17.16 -12.76
N GLU A 33 7.63 -17.25 -12.68
CA GLU A 33 8.32 -18.28 -11.92
C GLU A 33 7.96 -18.21 -10.42
N PHE A 34 7.85 -16.99 -9.89
CA PHE A 34 7.47 -16.75 -8.50
C PHE A 34 6.02 -17.16 -8.24
N CYS A 35 5.06 -16.73 -9.06
CA CYS A 35 3.67 -17.15 -8.96
C CYS A 35 3.54 -18.68 -9.03
N ARG A 36 4.20 -19.32 -10.00
CA ARG A 36 4.18 -20.79 -10.13
C ARG A 36 4.82 -21.51 -8.95
N GLY A 37 5.95 -20.99 -8.46
CA GLY A 37 6.73 -21.65 -7.39
C GLY A 37 6.06 -21.60 -6.02
N TRP A 38 5.18 -20.63 -5.77
CA TRP A 38 4.53 -20.41 -4.48
C TRP A 38 3.01 -20.63 -4.50
N LYS A 39 2.46 -21.12 -5.62
CA LYS A 39 1.03 -21.33 -5.84
C LYS A 39 0.35 -22.12 -4.70
N ASP A 40 1.03 -23.12 -4.15
CA ASP A 40 0.48 -24.02 -3.13
C ASP A 40 0.94 -23.66 -1.71
N SER A 41 1.61 -22.53 -1.51
CA SER A 41 2.03 -22.08 -0.19
C SER A 41 0.85 -21.52 0.61
N SER A 42 0.74 -21.94 1.87
CA SER A 42 -0.26 -21.41 2.80
C SER A 42 0.16 -20.11 3.46
N LEU A 43 1.43 -19.70 3.32
CA LEU A 43 1.99 -18.52 3.99
C LEU A 43 2.47 -17.44 3.02
N VAL A 44 2.92 -17.83 1.83
CA VAL A 44 3.43 -16.87 0.84
C VAL A 44 2.47 -16.80 -0.33
N GLU A 45 1.93 -15.62 -0.59
CA GLU A 45 1.12 -15.33 -1.76
C GLU A 45 1.92 -14.40 -2.67
N PRO A 46 2.19 -14.81 -3.91
CA PRO A 46 2.90 -13.96 -4.86
C PRO A 46 2.04 -12.81 -5.37
N CYS A 47 2.68 -11.68 -5.64
CA CYS A 47 2.08 -10.60 -6.44
C CYS A 47 3.16 -9.96 -7.34
N ILE A 48 2.73 -9.12 -8.26
CA ILE A 48 3.65 -8.33 -9.08
C ILE A 48 3.79 -6.92 -8.51
N ALA A 49 5.03 -6.43 -8.42
CA ALA A 49 5.33 -5.14 -7.80
C ALA A 49 6.08 -4.21 -8.78
N PRO A 50 5.40 -3.64 -9.78
CA PRO A 50 5.99 -2.58 -10.59
C PRO A 50 6.34 -1.39 -9.70
N HIS A 51 7.52 -0.80 -9.94
CA HIS A 51 8.02 0.24 -9.04
C HIS A 51 7.10 1.47 -8.98
N ALA A 52 6.87 2.14 -10.12
CA ALA A 52 6.02 3.33 -10.20
C ALA A 52 5.67 3.64 -11.66
N PRO A 53 4.62 4.44 -11.95
CA PRO A 53 4.24 4.80 -13.32
C PRO A 53 5.36 5.43 -14.14
N TYR A 54 6.22 6.24 -13.51
CA TYR A 54 7.33 6.92 -14.19
C TYR A 54 8.57 6.02 -14.47
N SER A 55 8.60 4.81 -13.95
CA SER A 55 9.73 3.87 -14.10
C SER A 55 9.48 2.80 -15.16
N LEU A 56 8.38 2.88 -15.86
CA LEU A 56 7.90 1.93 -16.85
C LEU A 56 7.36 2.66 -18.07
N GLU A 57 7.39 2.00 -19.22
CA GLU A 57 6.75 2.48 -20.43
C GLU A 57 5.24 2.13 -20.41
N ARG A 58 4.46 2.85 -21.20
CA ARG A 58 3.00 2.64 -21.30
C ARG A 58 2.60 1.20 -21.60
N ASN A 59 3.27 0.58 -22.57
CA ASN A 59 3.03 -0.81 -22.97
C ASN A 59 3.42 -1.80 -21.87
N GLN A 60 4.47 -1.49 -21.08
CA GLN A 60 4.90 -2.30 -19.94
C GLN A 60 3.88 -2.24 -18.80
N LEU A 61 3.32 -1.07 -18.49
CA LEU A 61 2.23 -0.92 -17.53
C LEU A 61 0.99 -1.76 -17.95
N ILE A 62 0.61 -1.71 -19.22
CA ILE A 62 -0.49 -2.52 -19.76
C ILE A 62 -0.19 -4.01 -19.58
N GLN A 63 1.00 -4.46 -19.97
CA GLN A 63 1.42 -5.86 -19.82
C GLN A 63 1.39 -6.35 -18.37
N ILE A 64 1.75 -5.50 -17.40
CA ILE A 64 1.67 -5.82 -15.96
C ILE A 64 0.22 -6.07 -15.53
N MET A 65 -0.72 -5.26 -15.99
CA MET A 65 -2.13 -5.46 -15.65
C MET A 65 -2.74 -6.68 -16.34
N GLU A 66 -2.30 -6.98 -17.57
CA GLU A 66 -2.66 -8.24 -18.26
C GLU A 66 -2.10 -9.44 -17.48
N PHE A 67 -0.84 -9.37 -17.03
CA PHE A 67 -0.22 -10.37 -16.15
C PHE A 67 -1.04 -10.58 -14.87
N SER A 68 -1.40 -9.49 -14.18
CA SER A 68 -2.22 -9.54 -12.97
C SER A 68 -3.55 -10.24 -13.19
N LYS A 69 -4.21 -9.96 -14.32
CA LYS A 69 -5.48 -10.59 -14.70
C LYS A 69 -5.31 -12.07 -15.04
N GLU A 70 -4.28 -12.43 -15.79
CA GLU A 70 -4.00 -13.81 -16.20
C GLU A 70 -3.65 -14.72 -15.02
N HIS A 71 -2.85 -14.20 -14.09
CA HIS A 71 -2.38 -14.93 -12.89
C HIS A 71 -3.26 -14.72 -11.66
N GLU A 72 -4.35 -13.95 -11.77
CA GLU A 72 -5.26 -13.60 -10.68
C GLU A 72 -4.53 -13.03 -9.45
N THR A 73 -3.48 -12.21 -9.68
CA THR A 73 -2.60 -11.69 -8.64
C THR A 73 -2.70 -10.18 -8.47
N ASP A 74 -2.40 -9.69 -7.28
CA ASP A 74 -2.40 -8.25 -6.97
C ASP A 74 -1.21 -7.51 -7.62
N VAL A 75 -1.41 -6.21 -7.82
CA VAL A 75 -0.39 -5.26 -8.25
C VAL A 75 -0.09 -4.29 -7.12
N GLN A 76 1.15 -4.22 -6.65
CA GLN A 76 1.60 -3.24 -5.67
C GLN A 76 2.49 -2.20 -6.35
N MET A 77 2.10 -0.92 -6.32
CA MET A 77 2.80 0.14 -7.04
C MET A 77 2.86 1.44 -6.22
N HIS A 78 3.99 2.14 -6.25
CA HIS A 78 4.06 3.52 -5.74
C HIS A 78 3.28 4.43 -6.70
N VAL A 79 2.34 5.20 -6.17
CA VAL A 79 1.46 6.07 -6.97
C VAL A 79 1.37 7.44 -6.32
N ALA A 80 1.62 8.48 -7.09
CA ALA A 80 1.50 9.87 -6.67
C ALA A 80 2.31 10.20 -5.40
N GLU A 81 3.55 9.68 -5.32
CA GLU A 81 4.41 9.86 -4.16
C GLU A 81 5.13 11.20 -4.14
N SER A 82 5.71 11.62 -5.26
CA SER A 82 6.70 12.68 -5.28
C SER A 82 6.45 13.74 -6.36
N GLU A 83 7.00 14.94 -6.14
CA GLU A 83 7.01 16.02 -7.14
C GLU A 83 7.70 15.60 -8.45
N ARG A 84 8.69 14.70 -8.38
CA ARG A 84 9.36 14.18 -9.57
C ARG A 84 8.41 13.36 -10.44
N GLU A 85 7.59 12.53 -9.82
CA GLU A 85 6.56 11.74 -10.50
C GLU A 85 5.52 12.67 -11.13
N GLU A 86 5.00 13.64 -10.37
CA GLU A 86 4.04 14.63 -10.85
C GLU A 86 4.56 15.40 -12.08
N LYS A 87 5.82 15.84 -12.06
CA LYS A 87 6.48 16.47 -13.21
C LYS A 87 6.59 15.55 -14.43
N PHE A 88 6.91 14.29 -14.21
CA PHE A 88 6.97 13.31 -15.30
C PHE A 88 5.58 13.10 -15.93
N ILE A 89 4.57 12.88 -15.13
CA ILE A 89 3.18 12.68 -15.57
C ILE A 89 2.65 13.90 -16.33
N SER A 90 2.94 15.10 -15.86
CA SER A 90 2.58 16.35 -16.53
C SER A 90 3.21 16.49 -17.93
N GLN A 91 4.42 15.97 -18.13
CA GLN A 91 5.06 15.94 -19.46
C GLN A 91 4.37 14.99 -20.45
N LEU A 92 3.61 14.02 -19.94
CA LEU A 92 2.77 13.14 -20.75
C LEU A 92 1.42 13.77 -21.12
N GLY A 93 1.13 14.99 -20.61
CA GLY A 93 -0.14 15.68 -20.80
C GLY A 93 -1.23 15.25 -19.84
N GLU A 94 -0.90 14.51 -18.79
CA GLU A 94 -1.82 14.01 -17.77
C GLU A 94 -1.80 14.90 -16.52
N THR A 95 -2.90 14.91 -15.78
CA THR A 95 -3.08 15.77 -14.60
C THR A 95 -2.52 15.13 -13.32
N SER A 96 -2.49 13.81 -13.23
CA SER A 96 -2.01 13.06 -12.07
C SER A 96 -1.60 11.64 -12.45
N SER A 97 -0.88 10.95 -11.56
CA SER A 97 -0.55 9.52 -11.74
C SER A 97 -1.81 8.65 -11.77
N VAL A 98 -2.84 8.99 -11.00
CA VAL A 98 -4.12 8.26 -11.00
C VAL A 98 -4.86 8.47 -12.32
N SER A 99 -4.96 9.72 -12.82
CA SER A 99 -5.56 9.99 -14.12
C SER A 99 -4.81 9.28 -15.26
N TYR A 100 -3.48 9.23 -15.20
CA TYR A 100 -2.67 8.50 -16.17
C TYR A 100 -2.98 7.00 -16.17
N LEU A 101 -3.01 6.37 -14.99
CA LEU A 101 -3.37 4.95 -14.87
C LEU A 101 -4.80 4.70 -15.36
N ASN A 102 -5.73 5.60 -15.06
CA ASN A 102 -7.10 5.54 -15.56
C ASN A 102 -7.18 5.63 -17.09
N SER A 103 -6.42 6.54 -17.71
CA SER A 103 -6.38 6.70 -19.18
C SER A 103 -5.87 5.43 -19.90
N LEU A 104 -5.17 4.57 -19.17
CA LEU A 104 -4.68 3.27 -19.64
C LEU A 104 -5.62 2.10 -19.28
N ASN A 105 -6.75 2.35 -18.59
CA ASN A 105 -7.65 1.34 -18.01
C ASN A 105 -6.94 0.38 -17.04
N LEU A 106 -6.05 0.92 -16.19
CA LEU A 106 -5.23 0.14 -15.27
C LEU A 106 -5.68 0.23 -13.81
N LEU A 107 -6.71 1.03 -13.51
CA LEU A 107 -7.34 1.07 -12.19
C LEU A 107 -8.31 -0.10 -12.03
N ASN A 108 -8.19 -0.86 -10.95
CA ASN A 108 -9.11 -1.94 -10.57
C ASN A 108 -8.85 -2.39 -9.12
N GLU A 109 -9.68 -3.30 -8.62
CA GLU A 109 -9.66 -3.84 -7.27
C GLU A 109 -8.38 -4.60 -6.90
N ARG A 110 -7.52 -4.96 -7.86
CA ARG A 110 -6.24 -5.63 -7.62
C ARG A 110 -5.10 -4.64 -7.42
N LEU A 111 -5.30 -3.34 -7.68
CA LEU A 111 -4.27 -2.33 -7.48
C LEU A 111 -4.21 -1.91 -6.01
N LEU A 112 -3.05 -2.14 -5.37
CA LEU A 112 -2.65 -1.54 -4.11
C LEU A 112 -1.72 -0.36 -4.41
N ALA A 113 -2.27 0.85 -4.39
CA ALA A 113 -1.53 2.10 -4.61
C ALA A 113 -0.84 2.54 -3.32
N SER A 114 0.49 2.56 -3.31
CA SER A 114 1.27 3.02 -2.16
C SER A 114 1.46 4.53 -2.20
N HIS A 115 1.44 5.15 -1.01
CA HIS A 115 1.63 6.58 -0.74
C HIS A 115 0.43 7.45 -1.04
N CYS A 116 0.00 7.62 -2.28
CA CYS A 116 -1.12 8.49 -2.68
C CYS A 116 -1.06 9.88 -2.02
N ILE A 117 0.12 10.53 -2.07
CA ILE A 117 0.36 11.82 -1.42
C ILE A 117 -0.18 12.97 -2.26
N ARG A 118 0.12 12.92 -3.56
CA ARG A 118 -0.12 14.01 -4.52
C ARG A 118 -1.34 13.67 -5.38
N ILE A 119 -2.43 13.36 -4.71
CA ILE A 119 -3.73 13.10 -5.32
C ILE A 119 -4.70 14.24 -4.99
N ASN A 120 -5.65 14.49 -5.87
CA ASN A 120 -6.70 15.48 -5.72
C ASN A 120 -8.08 14.79 -5.59
N GLU A 121 -9.14 15.58 -5.46
CA GLU A 121 -10.51 15.07 -5.30
C GLU A 121 -10.97 14.19 -6.47
N ALA A 122 -10.61 14.55 -7.71
CA ALA A 122 -10.94 13.73 -8.88
C ALA A 122 -10.19 12.39 -8.87
N ASP A 123 -8.94 12.37 -8.39
CA ASP A 123 -8.17 11.14 -8.23
C ASP A 123 -8.81 10.23 -7.18
N ILE A 124 -9.29 10.79 -6.07
CA ILE A 124 -9.97 10.04 -5.01
C ILE A 124 -11.25 9.40 -5.56
N GLN A 125 -12.03 10.11 -6.38
CA GLN A 125 -13.21 9.58 -7.04
C GLN A 125 -12.85 8.41 -7.98
N LEU A 126 -11.80 8.55 -8.78
CA LEU A 126 -11.32 7.47 -9.65
C LEU A 126 -10.87 6.23 -8.86
N LEU A 127 -10.17 6.41 -7.74
CA LEU A 127 -9.76 5.30 -6.88
C LEU A 127 -10.97 4.58 -6.26
N GLU A 128 -12.01 5.32 -5.88
CA GLU A 128 -13.27 4.77 -5.36
C GLU A 128 -14.06 4.04 -6.44
N GLU A 129 -14.28 4.66 -7.61
CA GLU A 129 -15.02 4.09 -8.73
C GLU A 129 -14.45 2.75 -9.23
N HIS A 130 -13.15 2.53 -9.04
CA HIS A 130 -12.44 1.32 -9.46
C HIS A 130 -12.07 0.38 -8.32
N ASP A 131 -12.60 0.59 -7.11
CA ASP A 131 -12.31 -0.22 -5.92
C ASP A 131 -10.81 -0.36 -5.61
N CYS A 132 -9.99 0.62 -6.00
CA CYS A 132 -8.56 0.59 -5.74
C CYS A 132 -8.28 0.66 -4.23
N ARG A 133 -7.21 -0.02 -3.80
CA ARG A 133 -6.77 -0.05 -2.41
C ARG A 133 -5.55 0.81 -2.22
N VAL A 134 -5.38 1.37 -1.02
CA VAL A 134 -4.28 2.30 -0.70
C VAL A 134 -3.44 1.79 0.46
N SER A 135 -2.11 1.87 0.33
CA SER A 135 -1.16 1.72 1.43
C SER A 135 -0.62 3.08 1.85
N HIS A 136 -1.04 3.56 3.03
CA HIS A 136 -0.59 4.82 3.59
C HIS A 136 0.67 4.63 4.42
N ASN A 137 1.77 5.32 4.08
CA ASN A 137 3.10 5.17 4.68
C ASN A 137 3.54 6.47 5.39
N PRO A 138 2.88 6.90 6.50
CA PRO A 138 3.01 8.25 7.04
C PRO A 138 4.42 8.63 7.50
N VAL A 139 5.17 7.70 8.09
CA VAL A 139 6.54 7.98 8.56
C VAL A 139 7.49 8.17 7.39
N ALA A 140 7.43 7.31 6.37
CA ALA A 140 8.25 7.44 5.17
C ALA A 140 7.94 8.74 4.41
N ASN A 141 6.68 9.04 4.20
CA ASN A 141 6.20 10.25 3.55
C ASN A 141 6.71 11.51 4.25
N THR A 142 6.59 11.55 5.58
CA THR A 142 7.04 12.69 6.40
C THR A 142 8.55 12.83 6.42
N LYS A 143 9.28 11.71 6.59
CA LYS A 143 10.74 11.71 6.59
C LYS A 143 11.32 12.14 5.24
N GLY A 144 10.71 11.71 4.14
CA GLY A 144 11.09 12.08 2.77
C GLY A 144 10.68 13.49 2.38
N ALA A 145 9.90 14.19 3.23
CA ALA A 145 9.32 15.51 2.92
C ALA A 145 8.49 15.52 1.62
N HIS A 146 7.88 14.39 1.25
CA HIS A 146 7.09 14.25 0.03
C HIS A 146 5.71 14.92 0.15
N GLY A 147 5.23 15.10 1.37
CA GLY A 147 3.90 15.64 1.68
C GLY A 147 3.07 14.67 2.53
N THR A 148 1.77 14.88 2.54
CA THR A 148 0.84 14.10 3.35
C THR A 148 -0.29 13.57 2.49
N CYS A 149 -0.46 12.25 2.49
CA CYS A 149 -1.61 11.59 1.88
C CYS A 149 -2.92 12.13 2.50
N PRO A 150 -3.95 12.45 1.72
CA PRO A 150 -5.25 12.91 2.22
C PRO A 150 -6.07 11.75 2.81
N LEU A 151 -5.54 11.16 3.89
CA LEU A 151 -6.10 9.96 4.52
C LEU A 151 -7.56 10.15 4.95
N TYR A 152 -7.89 11.32 5.50
CA TYR A 152 -9.25 11.61 5.95
C TYR A 152 -10.24 11.55 4.77
N GLU A 153 -9.91 12.17 3.65
CA GLU A 153 -10.73 12.19 2.44
C GLU A 153 -10.89 10.78 1.85
N LEU A 154 -9.83 9.98 1.82
CA LEU A 154 -9.91 8.60 1.37
C LEU A 154 -10.88 7.77 2.23
N LEU A 155 -10.85 7.96 3.57
CA LEU A 155 -11.74 7.27 4.49
C LEU A 155 -13.20 7.73 4.37
N GLU A 156 -13.46 9.02 4.13
CA GLU A 156 -14.81 9.55 3.89
C GLU A 156 -15.42 8.95 2.61
N GLN A 157 -14.62 8.72 1.58
CA GLN A 157 -15.04 8.02 0.36
C GLN A 157 -15.03 6.49 0.50
N LYS A 158 -14.80 5.96 1.71
CA LYS A 158 -14.78 4.53 2.04
C LYS A 158 -13.75 3.70 1.30
N ILE A 159 -12.75 4.34 0.72
CA ILE A 159 -11.63 3.64 0.09
C ILE A 159 -10.94 2.76 1.14
N ILE A 160 -10.58 1.55 0.75
CA ILE A 160 -9.85 0.63 1.62
C ILE A 160 -8.41 1.12 1.75
N VAL A 161 -8.07 1.56 2.97
CA VAL A 161 -6.72 2.03 3.30
C VAL A 161 -6.12 1.16 4.40
N GLY A 162 -4.90 0.66 4.16
CA GLY A 162 -4.06 0.03 5.17
C GLY A 162 -2.88 0.93 5.54
N LEU A 163 -2.33 0.78 6.75
CA LEU A 163 -1.05 1.40 7.12
C LEU A 163 0.11 0.53 6.66
N GLY A 164 1.08 1.16 6.02
CA GLY A 164 2.35 0.57 5.63
C GLY A 164 3.53 1.29 6.28
N THR A 165 4.66 0.60 6.37
CA THR A 165 5.90 1.16 6.94
C THR A 165 6.85 1.69 5.87
N ASP A 166 6.63 1.31 4.61
CA ASP A 166 7.64 1.36 3.57
C ASP A 166 8.89 0.56 3.97
N GLY A 167 9.93 0.54 3.17
CA GLY A 167 11.17 -0.14 3.51
C GLY A 167 11.91 0.47 4.72
N PRO A 168 12.77 -0.31 5.41
CA PRO A 168 13.55 0.20 6.55
C PRO A 168 14.44 1.39 6.18
N MET A 169 14.84 1.51 4.93
CA MET A 169 15.64 2.64 4.44
C MET A 169 14.83 3.94 4.40
N SER A 170 13.54 3.85 4.08
CA SER A 170 12.62 5.00 4.03
C SER A 170 12.11 5.40 5.41
N GLY A 171 11.55 4.44 6.17
CA GLY A 171 10.91 4.68 7.47
C GLY A 171 11.80 4.50 8.71
N ASN A 172 13.03 3.99 8.57
CA ASN A 172 13.99 3.59 9.61
C ASN A 172 13.58 2.37 10.46
N ASN A 173 12.36 1.89 10.38
CA ASN A 173 11.87 0.71 11.08
C ASN A 173 10.61 0.13 10.40
N LEU A 174 10.17 -1.05 10.85
CA LEU A 174 8.98 -1.73 10.40
C LEU A 174 7.91 -1.79 11.50
N ASP A 175 7.72 -0.68 12.22
CA ASP A 175 6.86 -0.58 13.40
C ASP A 175 5.53 0.11 13.05
N LEU A 176 4.43 -0.64 13.02
CA LEU A 176 3.09 -0.11 12.75
C LEU A 176 2.55 0.76 13.89
N PHE A 177 2.96 0.57 15.15
CA PHE A 177 2.59 1.49 16.23
C PHE A 177 3.10 2.91 15.94
N ARG A 178 4.31 3.01 15.42
CA ARG A 178 4.85 4.29 15.00
C ARG A 178 4.10 4.91 13.82
N GLN A 179 3.63 4.09 12.87
CA GLN A 179 2.79 4.58 11.79
C GLN A 179 1.47 5.16 12.33
N MET A 180 0.80 4.45 13.23
CA MET A 180 -0.43 4.92 13.89
C MET A 180 -0.20 6.25 14.64
N ALA A 181 0.91 6.33 15.40
CA ALA A 181 1.26 7.53 16.17
C ALA A 181 1.53 8.77 15.31
N VAL A 182 1.86 8.60 14.03
CA VAL A 182 2.10 9.72 13.09
C VAL A 182 0.86 10.02 12.25
N ALA A 183 0.16 9.00 11.76
CA ALA A 183 -0.93 9.16 10.80
C ALA A 183 -2.07 10.05 11.34
N ALA A 184 -2.66 9.73 12.49
CA ALA A 184 -3.80 10.46 13.01
C ALA A 184 -3.45 11.91 13.42
N PRO A 185 -2.39 12.18 14.21
CA PRO A 185 -2.01 13.55 14.54
C PRO A 185 -1.71 14.42 13.33
N LEU A 186 -1.09 13.85 12.29
CA LEU A 186 -0.77 14.59 11.07
C LEU A 186 -2.05 15.07 10.35
N GLN A 187 -3.07 14.22 10.23
CA GLN A 187 -4.36 14.59 9.64
C GLN A 187 -5.08 15.65 10.49
N LYS A 188 -5.14 15.46 11.82
CA LYS A 188 -5.73 16.44 12.75
C LYS A 188 -5.09 17.81 12.63
N ASN A 189 -3.76 17.86 12.52
CA ASN A 189 -3.02 19.11 12.36
C ASN A 189 -3.31 19.77 11.00
N LEU A 190 -3.34 19.01 9.92
CA LEU A 190 -3.61 19.54 8.57
C LEU A 190 -5.01 20.13 8.45
N LYS A 191 -6.00 19.50 9.06
CA LYS A 191 -7.41 19.92 8.99
C LYS A 191 -7.80 20.93 10.08
N GLY A 192 -6.95 21.12 11.10
CA GLY A 192 -7.29 21.94 12.26
C GLY A 192 -8.41 21.35 13.13
N ASP A 193 -8.65 20.06 13.03
CA ASP A 193 -9.72 19.37 13.76
C ASP A 193 -9.17 18.15 14.53
N ARG A 194 -9.19 18.24 15.86
CA ARG A 194 -8.72 17.18 16.76
C ARG A 194 -9.61 15.95 16.83
N THR A 195 -10.84 16.02 16.32
CA THR A 195 -11.83 14.93 16.41
C THR A 195 -11.71 13.91 15.28
N LEU A 196 -10.98 14.25 14.22
CA LEU A 196 -10.77 13.38 13.07
C LEU A 196 -9.95 12.14 13.43
N ILE A 197 -10.27 11.03 12.84
CA ILE A 197 -9.55 9.75 12.92
C ILE A 197 -9.26 9.37 14.38
N ASP A 198 -10.23 8.74 15.01
CA ASP A 198 -10.09 8.25 16.38
C ASP A 198 -9.14 7.05 16.49
N SER A 199 -8.84 6.62 17.73
CA SER A 199 -7.90 5.52 17.97
C SER A 199 -8.41 4.18 17.45
N LYS A 200 -9.72 3.95 17.39
CA LYS A 200 -10.29 2.71 16.83
C LYS A 200 -10.14 2.68 15.31
N GLN A 201 -10.38 3.82 14.66
CA GLN A 201 -10.17 3.95 13.23
C GLN A 201 -8.70 3.69 12.88
N ILE A 202 -7.75 4.34 13.58
CA ILE A 202 -6.33 4.19 13.28
C ILE A 202 -5.83 2.76 13.56
N LEU A 203 -6.31 2.10 14.62
CA LEU A 203 -6.00 0.70 14.90
C LEU A 203 -6.57 -0.21 13.81
N SER A 204 -7.77 0.07 13.32
CA SER A 204 -8.36 -0.68 12.20
C SER A 204 -7.51 -0.63 10.94
N LEU A 205 -6.90 0.53 10.62
CA LEU A 205 -5.99 0.65 9.46
C LEU A 205 -4.74 -0.23 9.59
N ALA A 206 -4.30 -0.52 10.80
CA ALA A 206 -3.16 -1.41 11.08
C ALA A 206 -3.56 -2.89 11.23
N THR A 207 -4.84 -3.21 11.24
CA THR A 207 -5.39 -4.57 11.47
C THR A 207 -6.36 -4.97 10.37
N LEU A 208 -7.67 -4.87 10.60
CA LEU A 208 -8.70 -5.33 9.65
C LEU A 208 -8.61 -4.60 8.30
N ARG A 209 -8.56 -3.27 8.30
CA ARG A 209 -8.42 -2.50 7.06
C ARG A 209 -7.10 -2.76 6.35
N GLY A 210 -6.00 -2.97 7.12
CA GLY A 210 -4.73 -3.41 6.57
C GLY A 210 -4.83 -4.78 5.87
N ALA A 211 -5.55 -5.73 6.48
CA ALA A 211 -5.82 -7.02 5.87
C ALA A 211 -6.70 -6.90 4.62
N GLU A 212 -7.75 -6.07 4.65
CA GLU A 212 -8.59 -5.76 3.48
C GLU A 212 -7.76 -5.14 2.35
N ALA A 213 -6.84 -4.23 2.68
CA ALA A 213 -5.98 -3.58 1.70
C ALA A 213 -5.08 -4.55 0.93
N ILE A 214 -4.73 -5.68 1.52
CA ILE A 214 -3.99 -6.79 0.86
C ILE A 214 -4.91 -7.95 0.43
N GLY A 215 -6.22 -7.73 0.35
CA GLY A 215 -7.19 -8.73 -0.09
C GLY A 215 -7.42 -9.90 0.88
N LYS A 216 -7.10 -9.73 2.19
CA LYS A 216 -7.16 -10.81 3.20
C LYS A 216 -8.14 -10.53 4.36
N GLY A 217 -8.99 -9.53 4.25
CA GLY A 217 -9.92 -9.15 5.31
C GLY A 217 -10.88 -10.26 5.76
N GLU A 218 -11.28 -11.15 4.85
CA GLU A 218 -12.09 -12.31 5.16
C GLU A 218 -11.34 -13.41 5.95
N SER A 219 -10.00 -13.42 5.86
CA SER A 219 -9.17 -14.49 6.42
C SER A 219 -8.37 -14.07 7.65
N THR A 220 -8.11 -12.77 7.84
CA THR A 220 -7.30 -12.26 8.96
C THR A 220 -7.63 -10.79 9.27
N GLY A 221 -6.91 -10.17 10.18
CA GLY A 221 -7.05 -8.74 10.55
C GLY A 221 -8.02 -8.48 11.70
N SER A 222 -8.82 -9.47 12.12
CA SER A 222 -9.69 -9.40 13.31
C SER A 222 -9.75 -10.75 14.02
N ILE A 223 -10.14 -10.72 15.29
CA ILE A 223 -10.28 -11.93 16.10
C ILE A 223 -11.72 -12.42 15.97
N GLU A 224 -11.95 -13.29 15.00
CA GLU A 224 -13.26 -13.85 14.68
C GLU A 224 -13.17 -15.35 14.40
N THR A 225 -14.24 -16.08 14.70
CA THR A 225 -14.33 -17.51 14.40
C THR A 225 -14.22 -17.74 12.88
N GLY A 226 -13.33 -18.64 12.47
CA GLY A 226 -13.09 -18.97 11.07
C GLY A 226 -11.91 -18.23 10.43
N LYS A 227 -11.42 -17.15 11.02
CA LYS A 227 -10.19 -16.47 10.58
C LYS A 227 -8.94 -17.13 11.11
N TRP A 228 -7.83 -16.91 10.43
CA TRP A 228 -6.51 -17.34 10.88
C TRP A 228 -6.09 -16.65 12.18
N ALA A 229 -5.41 -17.37 13.05
CA ALA A 229 -4.87 -16.83 14.29
C ALA A 229 -3.53 -16.09 14.07
N ASP A 230 -3.52 -15.11 13.16
CA ASP A 230 -2.39 -14.22 12.94
C ASP A 230 -2.44 -13.11 13.99
N LEU A 231 -1.77 -13.34 15.11
CA LEU A 231 -1.88 -12.52 16.32
C LEU A 231 -0.54 -11.89 16.68
N VAL A 232 -0.60 -10.65 17.18
CA VAL A 232 0.54 -9.96 17.78
C VAL A 232 0.26 -9.82 19.28
N VAL A 233 1.21 -10.27 20.10
CA VAL A 233 1.18 -10.09 21.55
C VAL A 233 2.27 -9.10 21.94
N PHE A 234 1.94 -8.10 22.71
CA PHE A 234 2.88 -7.11 23.22
C PHE A 234 2.81 -6.99 24.75
N ASP A 235 3.96 -6.62 25.33
CA ASP A 235 4.06 -6.37 26.77
C ASP A 235 3.50 -4.97 27.09
N SER A 236 2.34 -4.93 27.74
CA SER A 236 1.67 -3.69 28.14
C SER A 236 2.40 -2.92 29.26
N GLU A 237 3.32 -3.59 29.99
CA GLU A 237 4.11 -2.95 31.07
C GLU A 237 5.40 -2.34 30.56
N SER A 238 5.72 -2.49 29.29
CA SER A 238 6.93 -1.91 28.72
C SER A 238 6.88 -0.38 28.74
N VAL A 239 8.06 0.26 28.86
CA VAL A 239 8.20 1.73 28.86
C VAL A 239 7.56 2.38 27.62
N ARG A 240 7.49 1.67 26.51
CA ARG A 240 6.89 2.17 25.27
C ARG A 240 5.36 2.31 25.34
N HIS A 241 4.72 1.55 26.25
CA HIS A 241 3.28 1.51 26.42
C HIS A 241 2.81 2.13 27.76
N THR A 242 3.71 2.77 28.49
CA THR A 242 3.40 3.39 29.79
C THR A 242 3.24 4.91 29.63
N PRO A 243 2.17 5.53 30.15
CA PRO A 243 1.02 4.90 30.82
C PRO A 243 0.00 4.33 29.81
N LEU A 244 -0.51 3.15 30.08
CA LEU A 244 -1.60 2.54 29.33
C LEU A 244 -2.87 2.55 30.21
N HIS A 245 -3.81 3.43 29.89
CA HIS A 245 -5.09 3.53 30.62
C HIS A 245 -6.21 2.77 29.90
N ASP A 246 -6.15 2.74 28.59
CA ASP A 246 -7.10 2.10 27.70
C ASP A 246 -6.33 1.60 26.45
N PRO A 247 -6.62 0.37 25.95
CA PRO A 247 -5.98 -0.14 24.71
C PRO A 247 -6.12 0.77 23.48
N TYR A 248 -7.09 1.69 23.54
CA TYR A 248 -7.38 2.65 22.46
C TYR A 248 -6.95 4.08 22.79
N SER A 249 -6.17 4.31 23.86
CA SER A 249 -5.71 5.65 24.26
C SER A 249 -4.30 5.97 23.74
#